data_ed85a16b203f266b8edbada0b7829377
#
_entry.id   ed85a16b203f266b8edbada0b7829377
#
_cell.length_a   1.000
_cell.length_b   1.000
_cell.length_c   1.000
_cell.angle_alpha   90.00
_cell.angle_beta   90.00
_cell.angle_gamma   90.00
#
_symmetry.space_group_name_H-M   'P 1'
#
loop_
_entity.id
_entity.type
_entity.pdbx_description
1 polymer ?
#
loop_
_entity_poly.entity_id
_entity_poly.type
_entity_poly.pdbx_seq_one_letter_code
_entity_poly.pdbx_strand_id
1 'polypeptide(L)'
;MPATKPWLARARAAVLVNWPAKLTALMLSGVLWAAVAAEEPTTQLVPVTLSVQPPRGRTLTGPLPAVQAVYVGSTRELIKLYSSPPVIQKILPDTLTASGFELTLSPQDLLTPTRLNVRPEDVQPRSVRIRLDEVVRRTLVVEPRITIAPDSGFALLGGIAVEPGSVTVTGPDAILRDLTAVPTVTLEMSGVNSAIRRRVPLDTTGLGSARLAPAEVELSADVVFMAERVLMGVPVTIRADRPTSFVTDPPAVLVTVRGPSQRLARLTRDSVLVVAAPATDGPERVVLEVVPPEGLTGVATPDTATVTRRPRG
;
A
#
# COMPACT_ATOMS: atom_id res chain seq x y z
N MET A 1 25.14 11.91 -89.75
CA MET A 1 24.02 11.00 -89.42
C MET A 1 24.51 9.95 -88.43
N PRO A 2 24.06 9.93 -87.21
CA PRO A 2 24.49 8.89 -86.22
C PRO A 2 23.76 7.59 -86.54
N ALA A 3 24.54 6.54 -86.82
CA ALA A 3 24.03 5.17 -87.00
C ALA A 3 23.49 4.64 -85.69
N THR A 4 22.17 4.55 -85.56
CA THR A 4 21.49 3.90 -84.46
C THR A 4 21.84 2.44 -84.42
N LYS A 5 22.58 2.00 -83.41
CA LYS A 5 23.05 0.63 -83.20
C LYS A 5 21.83 -0.31 -83.19
N PRO A 6 21.71 -1.24 -84.19
CA PRO A 6 20.50 -2.10 -84.37
C PRO A 6 20.21 -3.04 -83.22
N TRP A 7 21.18 -3.26 -82.30
CA TRP A 7 21.03 -4.08 -81.16
C TRP A 7 20.15 -3.44 -80.06
N LEU A 8 20.18 -2.11 -79.91
CA LEU A 8 19.38 -1.34 -78.94
C LEU A 8 17.87 -1.41 -79.31
N ALA A 9 17.54 -1.39 -80.59
CA ALA A 9 16.17 -1.55 -81.07
C ALA A 9 15.62 -2.99 -80.80
N ARG A 10 16.48 -4.02 -81.04
CA ARG A 10 16.16 -5.40 -80.73
C ARG A 10 16.04 -5.69 -79.22
N ALA A 11 16.87 -5.06 -78.42
CA ALA A 11 16.78 -5.15 -76.94
C ALA A 11 15.50 -4.49 -76.39
N ARG A 12 15.11 -3.31 -76.94
CA ARG A 12 13.84 -2.67 -76.58
C ARG A 12 12.61 -3.49 -77.01
N ALA A 13 12.63 -4.05 -78.22
CA ALA A 13 11.54 -4.88 -78.69
C ALA A 13 11.43 -6.17 -77.86
N ALA A 14 12.59 -6.77 -77.50
CA ALA A 14 12.62 -7.96 -76.62
C ALA A 14 12.09 -7.69 -75.22
N VAL A 15 12.25 -6.47 -74.70
CA VAL A 15 11.71 -6.11 -73.39
C VAL A 15 10.21 -5.81 -73.45
N LEU A 16 9.74 -5.13 -74.49
CA LEU A 16 8.35 -4.67 -74.64
C LEU A 16 7.36 -5.73 -75.18
N VAL A 17 7.84 -6.71 -75.92
CA VAL A 17 7.04 -7.83 -76.40
C VAL A 17 6.66 -8.76 -75.22
N ASN A 18 5.34 -8.95 -75.01
CA ASN A 18 4.76 -9.76 -73.92
C ASN A 18 5.20 -9.30 -72.53
N TRP A 19 5.31 -7.94 -72.32
CA TRP A 19 5.68 -7.37 -71.05
C TRP A 19 4.81 -7.84 -69.85
N PRO A 20 3.46 -8.05 -70.02
CA PRO A 20 2.63 -8.54 -68.89
C PRO A 20 3.04 -9.96 -68.48
N ALA A 21 3.34 -10.85 -69.44
CA ALA A 21 3.83 -12.20 -69.12
C ALA A 21 5.18 -12.19 -68.40
N LYS A 22 6.09 -11.26 -68.75
CA LYS A 22 7.36 -11.10 -68.06
C LYS A 22 7.20 -10.53 -66.66
N LEU A 23 6.25 -9.60 -66.48
CA LEU A 23 5.95 -9.03 -65.19
C LEU A 23 5.31 -10.05 -64.23
N THR A 24 4.37 -10.87 -64.75
CA THR A 24 3.78 -11.98 -63.99
C THR A 24 4.83 -13.04 -63.62
N ALA A 25 5.73 -13.40 -64.56
CA ALA A 25 6.85 -14.32 -64.30
C ALA A 25 7.83 -13.77 -63.23
N LEU A 26 8.17 -12.50 -63.30
CA LEU A 26 9.00 -11.82 -62.33
C LEU A 26 8.33 -11.80 -60.93
N MET A 27 7.04 -11.46 -60.92
CA MET A 27 6.25 -11.46 -59.69
C MET A 27 6.16 -12.83 -59.06
N LEU A 28 5.89 -13.87 -59.89
CA LEU A 28 5.81 -15.27 -59.46
C LEU A 28 7.16 -15.74 -58.93
N SER A 29 8.26 -15.39 -59.65
CA SER A 29 9.62 -15.72 -59.21
C SER A 29 9.99 -15.01 -57.89
N GLY A 30 9.59 -13.74 -57.72
CA GLY A 30 9.79 -12.99 -56.46
C GLY A 30 9.00 -13.61 -55.30
N VAL A 31 7.74 -14.00 -55.53
CA VAL A 31 6.92 -14.69 -54.52
C VAL A 31 7.50 -16.04 -54.14
N LEU A 32 7.95 -16.82 -55.14
CA LEU A 32 8.55 -18.11 -54.88
C LEU A 32 9.90 -17.98 -54.16
N TRP A 33 10.69 -16.99 -54.55
CA TRP A 33 11.98 -16.72 -53.86
C TRP A 33 11.73 -16.28 -52.43
N ALA A 34 10.75 -15.39 -52.16
CA ALA A 34 10.38 -14.95 -50.83
C ALA A 34 9.84 -16.09 -49.95
N ALA A 35 9.06 -17.01 -50.56
CA ALA A 35 8.56 -18.19 -49.87
C ALA A 35 9.72 -19.13 -49.44
N VAL A 36 10.67 -19.42 -50.35
CA VAL A 36 11.87 -20.24 -50.06
C VAL A 36 12.80 -19.57 -49.05
N ALA A 37 13.06 -18.27 -49.21
CA ALA A 37 13.88 -17.50 -48.30
C ALA A 37 13.28 -17.42 -46.87
N ALA A 38 11.94 -17.45 -46.74
CA ALA A 38 11.29 -17.50 -45.45
C ALA A 38 11.39 -18.87 -44.75
N GLU A 39 11.77 -19.92 -45.46
CA GLU A 39 12.00 -21.26 -44.89
C GLU A 39 13.48 -21.52 -44.53
N GLU A 40 14.40 -20.64 -44.93
CA GLU A 40 15.79 -20.75 -44.55
C GLU A 40 15.97 -20.68 -43.01
N PRO A 41 16.71 -21.63 -42.41
CA PRO A 41 16.93 -21.60 -40.96
C PRO A 41 17.73 -20.36 -40.57
N THR A 42 17.17 -19.56 -39.73
CA THR A 42 17.76 -18.35 -39.15
C THR A 42 17.97 -18.55 -37.66
N THR A 43 18.98 -17.90 -37.11
CA THR A 43 19.30 -17.91 -35.68
C THR A 43 18.75 -16.63 -35.06
N GLN A 44 17.93 -16.74 -33.99
CA GLN A 44 17.42 -15.59 -33.27
C GLN A 44 17.44 -15.80 -31.75
N LEU A 45 17.66 -14.71 -31.03
CA LEU A 45 17.54 -14.64 -29.58
C LEU A 45 16.06 -14.42 -29.18
N VAL A 46 15.53 -15.34 -28.40
CA VAL A 46 14.14 -15.32 -27.94
C VAL A 46 14.13 -15.20 -26.41
N PRO A 47 13.34 -14.31 -25.81
CA PRO A 47 13.20 -14.23 -24.37
C PRO A 47 12.56 -15.50 -23.82
N VAL A 48 13.09 -15.98 -22.67
CA VAL A 48 12.66 -17.20 -22.01
C VAL A 48 12.16 -16.88 -20.62
N THR A 49 11.02 -17.46 -20.24
CA THR A 49 10.51 -17.34 -18.88
C THR A 49 11.19 -18.38 -17.99
N LEU A 50 11.98 -17.91 -17.02
CA LEU A 50 12.59 -18.80 -16.03
C LEU A 50 11.63 -18.96 -14.84
N SER A 51 11.19 -20.20 -14.59
CA SER A 51 10.37 -20.61 -13.45
C SER A 51 11.17 -21.53 -12.55
N VAL A 52 11.44 -21.09 -11.33
CA VAL A 52 12.19 -21.87 -10.34
C VAL A 52 11.28 -22.17 -9.16
N GLN A 53 11.09 -23.46 -8.86
CA GLN A 53 10.40 -23.91 -7.66
C GLN A 53 11.40 -24.05 -6.52
N PRO A 54 11.28 -23.24 -5.46
CA PRO A 54 12.15 -23.36 -4.29
C PRO A 54 11.85 -24.64 -3.50
N PRO A 55 12.79 -25.12 -2.68
CA PRO A 55 12.58 -26.22 -1.76
C PRO A 55 11.54 -25.84 -0.68
N ARG A 56 11.03 -26.85 0.03
CA ARG A 56 10.05 -26.66 1.10
C ARG A 56 10.59 -25.76 2.20
N GLY A 57 9.77 -24.80 2.66
CA GLY A 57 10.15 -23.87 3.73
C GLY A 57 11.14 -22.77 3.29
N ARG A 58 11.43 -22.68 2.01
CA ARG A 58 12.29 -21.62 1.44
C ARG A 58 11.58 -20.87 0.33
N THR A 59 12.05 -19.67 0.07
CA THR A 59 11.53 -18.81 -1.00
C THR A 59 12.68 -18.12 -1.72
N LEU A 60 12.40 -17.67 -2.93
CA LEU A 60 13.32 -16.89 -3.72
C LEU A 60 13.38 -15.45 -3.19
N THR A 61 14.59 -14.90 -3.07
CA THR A 61 14.81 -13.52 -2.68
C THR A 61 15.25 -12.71 -3.89
N GLY A 62 14.43 -11.73 -4.27
CA GLY A 62 14.68 -10.85 -5.41
C GLY A 62 14.12 -11.40 -6.74
N PRO A 63 14.13 -10.54 -7.78
CA PRO A 63 13.67 -10.90 -9.10
C PRO A 63 14.63 -11.89 -9.77
N LEU A 64 14.07 -12.83 -10.53
CA LEU A 64 14.86 -13.70 -11.38
C LEU A 64 15.46 -12.88 -12.53
N PRO A 65 16.73 -13.12 -12.90
CA PRO A 65 17.34 -12.43 -14.02
C PRO A 65 16.69 -12.83 -15.35
N ALA A 66 16.74 -11.91 -16.31
CA ALA A 66 16.26 -12.17 -17.65
C ALA A 66 17.13 -13.23 -18.33
N VAL A 67 16.51 -14.24 -18.92
CA VAL A 67 17.13 -15.31 -19.66
C VAL A 67 16.67 -15.24 -21.12
N GLN A 68 17.61 -15.49 -22.03
CA GLN A 68 17.33 -15.56 -23.45
C GLN A 68 17.88 -16.88 -24.00
N ALA A 69 17.25 -17.42 -25.01
CA ALA A 69 17.75 -18.62 -25.69
C ALA A 69 17.94 -18.36 -27.18
N VAL A 70 19.00 -18.95 -27.70
CA VAL A 70 19.29 -18.94 -29.12
C VAL A 70 18.51 -20.09 -29.76
N TYR A 71 17.60 -19.74 -30.66
CA TYR A 71 16.83 -20.71 -31.43
C TYR A 71 17.20 -20.69 -32.90
N VAL A 72 17.26 -21.86 -33.51
CA VAL A 72 17.42 -22.06 -34.94
C VAL A 72 16.14 -22.62 -35.51
N GLY A 73 15.60 -21.96 -36.53
CA GLY A 73 14.37 -22.37 -37.18
C GLY A 73 13.95 -21.42 -38.30
N SER A 74 12.82 -21.69 -38.94
CA SER A 74 12.28 -20.76 -39.95
C SER A 74 11.79 -19.48 -39.29
N THR A 75 11.92 -18.35 -40.00
CA THR A 75 11.50 -17.03 -39.51
C THR A 75 10.03 -17.02 -39.03
N ARG A 76 9.15 -17.74 -39.73
CA ARG A 76 7.74 -17.87 -39.38
C ARG A 76 7.53 -18.53 -38.01
N GLU A 77 8.30 -19.55 -37.70
CA GLU A 77 8.18 -20.29 -36.43
C GLU A 77 8.81 -19.54 -35.27
N LEU A 78 9.93 -18.85 -35.53
CA LEU A 78 10.58 -18.01 -34.55
C LEU A 78 9.68 -16.84 -34.10
N ILE A 79 8.91 -16.22 -35.02
CA ILE A 79 7.94 -15.18 -34.67
C ILE A 79 6.85 -15.73 -33.74
N LYS A 80 6.42 -16.97 -33.91
CA LYS A 80 5.42 -17.57 -33.01
C LYS A 80 5.95 -17.77 -31.59
N LEU A 81 7.24 -18.00 -31.42
CA LEU A 81 7.88 -18.09 -30.10
C LEU A 81 7.81 -16.78 -29.30
N TYR A 82 7.79 -15.63 -29.97
CA TYR A 82 7.58 -14.34 -29.27
C TYR A 82 6.17 -14.21 -28.71
N SER A 83 5.17 -14.81 -29.37
CA SER A 83 3.79 -14.81 -28.89
C SER A 83 3.55 -15.85 -27.77
N SER A 84 4.38 -16.88 -27.71
CA SER A 84 4.31 -17.95 -26.71
C SER A 84 5.73 -18.26 -26.25
N PRO A 85 6.30 -17.44 -25.34
CA PRO A 85 7.69 -17.59 -24.92
C PRO A 85 7.93 -18.96 -24.28
N PRO A 86 9.07 -19.61 -24.62
CA PRO A 86 9.45 -20.87 -24.02
C PRO A 86 9.72 -20.70 -22.52
N VAL A 87 9.55 -21.78 -21.76
CA VAL A 87 9.71 -21.78 -20.31
C VAL A 87 10.83 -22.74 -19.92
N ILE A 88 11.72 -22.29 -19.05
CA ILE A 88 12.63 -23.18 -18.32
C ILE A 88 12.02 -23.41 -16.94
N GLN A 89 11.70 -24.66 -16.62
CA GLN A 89 11.20 -25.03 -15.32
C GLN A 89 12.26 -25.84 -14.57
N LYS A 90 12.70 -25.31 -13.43
CA LYS A 90 13.67 -25.97 -12.55
C LYS A 90 13.09 -26.17 -11.16
N ILE A 91 13.17 -27.38 -10.67
CA ILE A 91 12.78 -27.74 -9.31
C ILE A 91 14.06 -27.91 -8.50
N LEU A 92 14.21 -27.12 -7.45
CA LEU A 92 15.37 -27.21 -6.58
C LEU A 92 15.17 -28.34 -5.55
N PRO A 93 16.19 -29.19 -5.31
CA PRO A 93 16.07 -30.27 -4.34
C PRO A 93 15.96 -29.74 -2.90
N ASP A 94 15.18 -30.43 -2.08
CA ASP A 94 14.94 -30.07 -0.67
C ASP A 94 16.22 -30.13 0.21
N THR A 95 17.29 -30.73 -0.29
CA THR A 95 18.59 -30.82 0.39
C THR A 95 19.44 -29.56 0.32
N LEU A 96 19.03 -28.56 -0.49
CA LEU A 96 19.73 -27.29 -0.61
C LEU A 96 19.58 -26.44 0.65
N THR A 97 20.65 -26.34 1.44
CA THR A 97 20.72 -25.51 2.65
C THR A 97 21.38 -24.16 2.41
N ALA A 98 22.09 -23.99 1.30
CA ALA A 98 22.81 -22.76 0.99
C ALA A 98 21.86 -21.60 0.67
N SER A 99 22.16 -20.39 1.17
CA SER A 99 21.43 -19.16 0.91
C SER A 99 21.66 -18.60 -0.50
N GLY A 100 22.73 -19.04 -1.19
CA GLY A 100 23.02 -18.72 -2.57
C GLY A 100 23.36 -19.98 -3.36
N PHE A 101 22.74 -20.13 -4.52
CA PHE A 101 22.94 -21.26 -5.40
C PHE A 101 23.13 -20.77 -6.83
N GLU A 102 24.11 -21.38 -7.53
CA GLU A 102 24.34 -21.12 -8.93
C GLU A 102 23.61 -22.18 -9.75
N LEU A 103 22.58 -21.77 -10.46
CA LEU A 103 21.77 -22.64 -11.30
C LEU A 103 22.33 -22.62 -12.70
N THR A 104 22.77 -23.80 -13.19
CA THR A 104 23.20 -23.98 -14.58
C THR A 104 21.98 -24.21 -15.47
N LEU A 105 21.93 -23.46 -16.57
CA LEU A 105 20.88 -23.53 -17.57
C LEU A 105 21.46 -24.19 -18.83
N SER A 106 20.71 -25.12 -19.41
CA SER A 106 21.10 -25.80 -20.65
C SER A 106 19.93 -25.74 -21.66
N PRO A 107 20.24 -25.87 -22.97
CA PRO A 107 19.19 -25.92 -24.00
C PRO A 107 18.17 -27.05 -23.81
N GLN A 108 18.56 -28.10 -23.11
CA GLN A 108 17.71 -29.28 -22.83
C GLN A 108 16.60 -28.97 -21.79
N ASP A 109 16.79 -27.91 -21.00
CA ASP A 109 15.83 -27.48 -19.96
C ASP A 109 14.66 -26.66 -20.52
N LEU A 110 14.76 -26.31 -21.81
CA LEU A 110 13.74 -25.50 -22.49
C LEU A 110 12.52 -26.35 -22.87
N LEU A 111 11.40 -25.98 -22.30
CA LEU A 111 10.09 -26.53 -22.70
C LEU A 111 9.61 -25.73 -23.92
N THR A 112 9.93 -26.24 -25.10
CA THR A 112 9.50 -25.65 -26.37
C THR A 112 8.12 -26.21 -26.74
N PRO A 113 7.17 -25.40 -27.25
CA PRO A 113 5.90 -25.91 -27.72
C PRO A 113 6.10 -26.97 -28.82
N THR A 114 5.54 -28.15 -28.64
CA THR A 114 5.76 -29.38 -29.45
C THR A 114 5.34 -29.26 -30.93
N ARG A 115 4.67 -28.17 -31.30
CA ARG A 115 4.16 -27.93 -32.66
C ARG A 115 5.06 -27.07 -33.54
N LEU A 116 6.22 -26.63 -33.00
CA LEU A 116 7.14 -25.76 -33.70
C LEU A 116 8.41 -26.56 -34.07
N ASN A 117 8.81 -26.43 -35.32
CA ASN A 117 10.06 -27.06 -35.80
C ASN A 117 11.25 -26.11 -35.57
N VAL A 118 11.52 -25.81 -34.30
CA VAL A 118 12.62 -24.97 -33.85
C VAL A 118 13.52 -25.75 -32.89
N ARG A 119 14.82 -25.47 -32.94
CA ARG A 119 15.80 -26.13 -32.06
C ARG A 119 16.50 -25.10 -31.19
N PRO A 120 16.50 -25.26 -29.85
CA PRO A 120 17.33 -24.45 -28.98
C PRO A 120 18.79 -24.85 -29.14
N GLU A 121 19.69 -23.89 -29.35
CA GLU A 121 21.11 -24.10 -29.54
C GLU A 121 21.90 -23.68 -28.30
N ASP A 122 21.57 -22.54 -27.70
CA ASP A 122 22.27 -22.03 -26.51
C ASP A 122 21.31 -21.26 -25.62
N VAL A 123 21.68 -21.07 -24.33
CA VAL A 123 20.96 -20.31 -23.34
C VAL A 123 21.88 -19.26 -22.71
N GLN A 124 21.44 -18.04 -22.63
CA GLN A 124 22.23 -16.92 -22.09
C GLN A 124 21.44 -16.18 -20.98
N PRO A 125 22.05 -16.04 -19.79
CA PRO A 125 23.33 -16.60 -19.36
C PRO A 125 23.22 -18.12 -19.09
N ARG A 126 24.35 -18.83 -19.19
CA ARG A 126 24.41 -20.28 -18.90
C ARG A 126 24.33 -20.60 -17.41
N SER A 127 24.62 -19.63 -16.57
CA SER A 127 24.48 -19.78 -15.14
C SER A 127 23.76 -18.54 -14.54
N VAL A 128 22.90 -18.77 -13.54
CA VAL A 128 22.13 -17.77 -12.85
C VAL A 128 22.30 -17.97 -11.36
N ARG A 129 22.72 -16.92 -10.66
CA ARG A 129 22.79 -16.94 -9.21
C ARG A 129 21.43 -16.66 -8.60
N ILE A 130 20.91 -17.63 -7.88
CA ILE A 130 19.62 -17.56 -7.16
C ILE A 130 19.92 -17.41 -5.67
N ARG A 131 19.19 -16.51 -5.02
CA ARG A 131 19.21 -16.37 -3.56
C ARG A 131 17.96 -17.02 -2.99
N LEU A 132 18.19 -17.89 -2.01
CA LEU A 132 17.15 -18.58 -1.25
C LEU A 132 17.19 -18.08 0.17
N ASP A 133 16.01 -17.82 0.73
CA ASP A 133 15.85 -17.45 2.12
C ASP A 133 14.82 -18.35 2.81
N GLU A 134 14.92 -18.43 4.14
CA GLU A 134 13.99 -19.21 4.93
C GLU A 134 12.63 -18.48 5.02
N VAL A 135 11.56 -19.23 4.88
CA VAL A 135 10.21 -18.70 5.08
C VAL A 135 9.91 -18.69 6.54
N VAL A 136 9.84 -17.52 7.12
CA VAL A 136 9.46 -17.32 8.52
C VAL A 136 8.06 -16.72 8.63
N ARG A 137 7.44 -16.95 9.79
CA ARG A 137 6.15 -16.36 10.14
C ARG A 137 6.35 -15.45 11.35
N ARG A 138 5.93 -14.18 11.21
CA ARG A 138 5.96 -13.20 12.31
C ARG A 138 4.61 -12.54 12.47
N THR A 139 4.27 -12.23 13.71
CA THR A 139 3.11 -11.38 14.02
C THR A 139 3.62 -9.96 14.24
N LEU A 140 3.15 -9.03 13.43
CA LEU A 140 3.53 -7.63 13.45
C LEU A 140 2.34 -6.76 13.79
N VAL A 141 2.60 -5.64 14.47
CA VAL A 141 1.58 -4.65 14.83
C VAL A 141 1.16 -3.87 13.57
N VAL A 142 -0.12 -3.54 13.49
CA VAL A 142 -0.64 -2.67 12.43
C VAL A 142 -0.43 -1.20 12.83
N GLU A 143 0.18 -0.42 11.95
CA GLU A 143 0.35 1.01 12.11
C GLU A 143 -0.65 1.77 11.21
N PRO A 144 -1.70 2.39 11.77
CA PRO A 144 -2.68 3.10 10.96
C PRO A 144 -2.11 4.42 10.42
N ARG A 145 -2.08 4.59 9.10
CA ARG A 145 -1.74 5.85 8.41
C ARG A 145 -3.01 6.57 7.97
N ILE A 146 -3.78 7.03 8.96
CA ILE A 146 -5.12 7.52 8.75
C ILE A 146 -5.28 8.90 9.38
N THR A 147 -5.75 9.86 8.60
CA THR A 147 -6.07 11.21 9.05
C THR A 147 -7.57 11.43 8.90
N ILE A 148 -8.23 11.79 10.01
CA ILE A 148 -9.65 12.10 10.03
C ILE A 148 -9.80 13.56 10.45
N ALA A 149 -10.40 14.38 9.58
CA ALA A 149 -10.81 15.76 9.87
C ALA A 149 -12.33 15.80 10.02
N PRO A 150 -12.87 15.91 11.26
CA PRO A 150 -14.29 16.06 11.48
C PRO A 150 -14.84 17.35 10.87
N ASP A 151 -16.13 17.34 10.55
CA ASP A 151 -16.85 18.53 10.09
C ASP A 151 -17.01 19.56 11.22
N SER A 152 -17.36 20.79 10.85
CA SER A 152 -17.63 21.88 11.80
C SER A 152 -18.66 21.46 12.85
N GLY A 153 -18.32 21.64 14.12
CA GLY A 153 -19.17 21.25 15.25
C GLY A 153 -19.07 19.76 15.63
N PHE A 154 -18.25 18.98 14.98
CA PHE A 154 -17.98 17.59 15.32
C PHE A 154 -16.56 17.40 15.86
N ALA A 155 -16.35 16.37 16.64
CA ALA A 155 -15.03 15.99 17.13
C ALA A 155 -14.88 14.47 17.17
N LEU A 156 -13.65 14.03 17.04
CA LEU A 156 -13.27 12.64 17.22
C LEU A 156 -13.30 12.32 18.74
N LEU A 157 -14.09 11.33 19.13
CA LEU A 157 -14.15 10.86 20.50
C LEU A 157 -13.22 9.66 20.68
N GLY A 158 -12.14 9.87 21.45
CA GLY A 158 -11.10 8.86 21.60
C GLY A 158 -10.12 8.80 20.42
N GLY A 159 -9.59 7.65 20.17
CA GLY A 159 -8.63 7.39 19.09
C GLY A 159 -9.25 6.67 17.89
N ILE A 160 -8.42 6.45 16.89
CA ILE A 160 -8.73 5.57 15.77
C ILE A 160 -8.39 4.15 16.22
N ALA A 161 -9.38 3.26 16.23
CA ALA A 161 -9.17 1.85 16.52
C ALA A 161 -9.08 1.04 15.22
N VAL A 162 -8.19 0.05 15.23
CA VAL A 162 -7.96 -0.85 14.09
C VAL A 162 -8.03 -2.28 14.58
N GLU A 163 -8.88 -3.09 13.97
CA GLU A 163 -9.03 -4.51 14.26
C GLU A 163 -8.82 -5.39 13.02
N PRO A 164 -7.96 -6.43 13.11
CA PRO A 164 -7.08 -6.75 14.23
C PRO A 164 -5.90 -5.77 14.33
N GLY A 165 -5.46 -5.46 15.55
CA GLY A 165 -4.31 -4.60 15.82
C GLY A 165 -2.95 -5.22 15.48
N SER A 166 -2.93 -6.52 15.10
CA SER A 166 -1.74 -7.22 14.63
C SER A 166 -2.09 -8.21 13.54
N VAL A 167 -1.13 -8.44 12.64
CA VAL A 167 -1.30 -9.33 11.48
C VAL A 167 -0.15 -10.30 11.37
N THR A 168 -0.43 -11.48 10.83
CA THR A 168 0.59 -12.49 10.56
C THR A 168 1.19 -12.25 9.18
N VAL A 169 2.51 -12.09 9.13
CA VAL A 169 3.28 -11.96 7.89
C VAL A 169 4.09 -13.23 7.70
N THR A 170 4.00 -13.83 6.54
CA THR A 170 4.78 -15.02 6.16
C THR A 170 5.61 -14.69 4.92
N GLY A 171 6.91 -14.83 5.01
CA GLY A 171 7.81 -14.47 3.91
C GLY A 171 9.29 -14.71 4.24
N PRO A 172 10.21 -14.21 3.37
CA PRO A 172 11.65 -14.34 3.57
C PRO A 172 12.11 -13.68 4.87
N ASP A 173 12.97 -14.37 5.63
CA ASP A 173 13.51 -13.82 6.90
C ASP A 173 14.25 -12.50 6.68
N ALA A 174 15.00 -12.39 5.59
CA ALA A 174 15.73 -11.16 5.25
C ALA A 174 14.81 -9.92 5.12
N ILE A 175 13.59 -10.11 4.64
CA ILE A 175 12.60 -9.01 4.54
C ILE A 175 11.94 -8.76 5.89
N LEU A 176 11.57 -9.82 6.61
CA LEU A 176 10.79 -9.72 7.84
C LEU A 176 11.63 -9.33 9.07
N ARG A 177 12.95 -9.52 9.01
CA ARG A 177 13.86 -9.24 10.13
C ARG A 177 13.82 -7.78 10.56
N ASP A 178 13.79 -6.86 9.62
CA ASP A 178 13.84 -5.41 9.86
C ASP A 178 12.45 -4.77 9.99
N LEU A 179 11.38 -5.56 9.78
CA LEU A 179 10.01 -5.09 9.91
C LEU A 179 9.55 -5.12 11.37
N THR A 180 9.14 -3.98 11.89
CA THR A 180 8.58 -3.83 13.24
C THR A 180 7.06 -3.70 13.21
N ALA A 181 6.50 -3.13 12.15
CA ALA A 181 5.07 -2.90 11.98
C ALA A 181 4.67 -2.99 10.50
N VAL A 182 3.39 -3.17 10.24
CA VAL A 182 2.80 -3.15 8.90
C VAL A 182 1.87 -1.93 8.81
N PRO A 183 2.16 -0.93 7.98
CA PRO A 183 1.29 0.23 7.83
C PRO A 183 0.02 -0.10 7.04
N THR A 184 -1.05 0.65 7.30
CA THR A 184 -2.19 0.69 6.40
C THR A 184 -1.89 1.57 5.18
N VAL A 185 -2.63 1.41 4.11
CA VAL A 185 -2.65 2.40 3.04
C VAL A 185 -3.06 3.75 3.63
N THR A 186 -2.40 4.82 3.19
CA THR A 186 -2.72 6.18 3.65
C THR A 186 -4.16 6.54 3.28
N LEU A 187 -4.94 6.95 4.27
CA LEU A 187 -6.34 7.33 4.10
C LEU A 187 -6.58 8.68 4.76
N GLU A 188 -7.02 9.64 3.97
CA GLU A 188 -7.43 10.97 4.44
C GLU A 188 -8.94 11.13 4.26
N MET A 189 -9.63 11.52 5.33
CA MET A 189 -11.07 11.75 5.34
C MET A 189 -11.35 13.12 5.93
N SER A 190 -12.11 13.93 5.22
CA SER A 190 -12.53 15.27 5.64
C SER A 190 -14.05 15.40 5.64
N GLY A 191 -14.56 16.33 6.44
CA GLY A 191 -16.00 16.58 6.54
C GLY A 191 -16.78 15.45 7.22
N VAL A 192 -16.15 14.72 8.13
CA VAL A 192 -16.75 13.57 8.79
C VAL A 192 -17.68 14.02 9.91
N ASN A 193 -18.94 13.60 9.88
CA ASN A 193 -19.99 13.98 10.83
C ASN A 193 -20.69 12.81 11.52
N SER A 194 -20.20 11.59 11.32
CA SER A 194 -20.75 10.38 11.93
C SER A 194 -19.65 9.36 12.21
N ALA A 195 -19.94 8.38 13.06
CA ALA A 195 -19.03 7.27 13.33
C ALA A 195 -18.67 6.53 12.04
N ILE A 196 -17.40 6.15 11.92
CA ILE A 196 -16.85 5.48 10.76
C ILE A 196 -16.56 4.04 11.12
N ARG A 197 -16.95 3.13 10.21
CA ARG A 197 -16.47 1.76 10.16
C ARG A 197 -16.12 1.42 8.73
N ARG A 198 -14.85 1.09 8.48
CA ARG A 198 -14.38 0.85 7.11
C ARG A 198 -13.25 -0.18 7.08
N ARG A 199 -13.27 -1.05 6.07
CA ARG A 199 -12.13 -1.92 5.79
C ARG A 199 -11.07 -1.14 5.04
N VAL A 200 -9.84 -1.27 5.51
CA VAL A 200 -8.67 -0.59 4.97
C VAL A 200 -7.62 -1.65 4.65
N PRO A 201 -7.13 -1.71 3.41
CA PRO A 201 -6.06 -2.62 3.06
C PRO A 201 -4.75 -2.22 3.72
N LEU A 202 -3.91 -3.21 3.98
CA LEU A 202 -2.55 -3.01 4.45
C LEU A 202 -1.64 -2.65 3.29
N ASP A 203 -0.64 -1.82 3.54
CA ASP A 203 0.36 -1.46 2.55
C ASP A 203 1.36 -2.61 2.40
N THR A 204 1.37 -3.20 1.21
CA THR A 204 2.28 -4.28 0.85
C THR A 204 3.56 -3.80 0.17
N THR A 205 3.73 -2.47 0.02
CA THR A 205 4.92 -1.88 -0.60
C THR A 205 6.15 -2.24 0.22
N GLY A 206 7.14 -2.85 -0.41
CA GLY A 206 8.36 -3.28 0.26
C GLY A 206 8.31 -4.69 0.88
N LEU A 207 7.15 -5.35 0.92
CA LEU A 207 7.03 -6.71 1.43
C LEU A 207 7.46 -7.79 0.41
N GLY A 208 7.67 -7.42 -0.86
CA GLY A 208 8.14 -8.31 -1.92
C GLY A 208 7.25 -9.55 -2.07
N SER A 209 7.80 -10.74 -1.80
CA SER A 209 7.08 -12.01 -1.87
C SER A 209 6.37 -12.42 -0.57
N ALA A 210 6.42 -11.60 0.48
CA ALA A 210 5.75 -11.91 1.73
C ALA A 210 4.21 -11.81 1.61
N ARG A 211 3.51 -12.63 2.39
CA ARG A 211 2.05 -12.69 2.42
C ARG A 211 1.53 -12.24 3.77
N LEU A 212 0.48 -11.45 3.74
CA LEU A 212 -0.24 -10.97 4.92
C LEU A 212 -1.51 -11.78 5.17
N ALA A 213 -1.79 -12.04 6.43
CA ALA A 213 -3.05 -12.64 6.85
C ALA A 213 -3.52 -12.01 8.18
N PRO A 214 -4.63 -11.26 8.19
CA PRO A 214 -5.44 -10.81 7.05
C PRO A 214 -4.74 -9.72 6.20
N ALA A 215 -5.22 -9.49 4.98
CA ALA A 215 -4.71 -8.43 4.09
C ALA A 215 -5.38 -7.08 4.31
N GLU A 216 -6.52 -7.08 5.02
CA GLU A 216 -7.30 -5.88 5.34
C GLU A 216 -7.60 -5.86 6.83
N VAL A 217 -7.77 -4.67 7.36
CA VAL A 217 -8.17 -4.44 8.76
C VAL A 217 -9.40 -3.55 8.81
N GLU A 218 -10.21 -3.70 9.85
CA GLU A 218 -11.36 -2.84 10.08
C GLU A 218 -10.94 -1.62 10.88
N LEU A 219 -11.18 -0.44 10.32
CA LEU A 219 -11.03 0.85 10.96
C LEU A 219 -12.33 1.22 11.64
N SER A 220 -12.28 1.65 12.89
CA SER A 220 -13.39 2.29 13.59
C SER A 220 -12.94 3.59 14.24
N ALA A 221 -13.79 4.61 14.12
CA ALA A 221 -13.60 5.92 14.74
C ALA A 221 -14.96 6.53 15.10
N ASP A 222 -15.09 6.98 16.33
CA ASP A 222 -16.30 7.62 16.81
C ASP A 222 -16.21 9.13 16.62
N VAL A 223 -17.09 9.68 15.78
CA VAL A 223 -17.21 11.12 15.54
C VAL A 223 -18.56 11.57 16.10
N VAL A 224 -18.52 12.54 17.00
CA VAL A 224 -19.69 13.00 17.75
C VAL A 224 -19.89 14.50 17.60
N PHE A 225 -21.16 14.92 17.63
CA PHE A 225 -21.51 16.33 17.63
C PHE A 225 -21.14 16.96 18.97
N MET A 226 -20.39 18.07 18.93
CA MET A 226 -19.98 18.85 20.08
C MET A 226 -21.02 19.98 20.32
N ALA A 227 -21.52 20.08 21.53
CA ALA A 227 -22.45 21.11 21.93
C ALA A 227 -21.91 21.85 23.15
N GLU A 228 -22.56 22.95 23.47
CA GLU A 228 -22.34 23.73 24.70
C GLU A 228 -23.60 23.74 25.51
N ARG A 229 -23.47 23.63 26.81
CA ARG A 229 -24.58 23.75 27.78
C ARG A 229 -24.19 24.69 28.91
N VAL A 230 -25.05 25.64 29.17
CA VAL A 230 -24.90 26.59 30.28
C VAL A 230 -25.63 26.08 31.49
N LEU A 231 -24.95 25.92 32.59
CA LEU A 231 -25.47 25.53 33.88
C LEU A 231 -25.48 26.76 34.78
N MET A 232 -26.66 27.13 35.26
CA MET A 232 -26.81 28.28 36.15
C MET A 232 -26.84 27.85 37.63
N GLY A 233 -26.21 28.67 38.49
CA GLY A 233 -26.27 28.48 39.93
C GLY A 233 -25.47 27.25 40.42
N VAL A 234 -24.31 26.96 39.78
CA VAL A 234 -23.40 25.94 40.26
C VAL A 234 -22.69 26.48 41.51
N PRO A 235 -22.79 25.80 42.67
CA PRO A 235 -22.20 26.28 43.92
C PRO A 235 -20.65 26.22 43.86
N VAL A 236 -20.01 27.24 44.38
CA VAL A 236 -18.55 27.28 44.53
C VAL A 236 -18.16 26.56 45.83
N THR A 237 -17.34 25.52 45.71
CA THR A 237 -16.85 24.73 46.85
C THR A 237 -15.39 25.15 47.13
N ILE A 238 -15.05 25.30 48.40
CA ILE A 238 -13.68 25.65 48.77
C ILE A 238 -12.88 24.37 49.08
N ARG A 239 -11.69 24.26 48.52
CA ARG A 239 -10.78 23.15 48.78
C ARG A 239 -10.01 23.38 50.08
N ALA A 240 -10.67 23.14 51.22
CA ALA A 240 -10.08 23.26 52.54
C ALA A 240 -10.54 22.15 53.49
N ASP A 241 -9.77 21.84 54.52
CA ASP A 241 -10.15 20.84 55.54
C ASP A 241 -11.47 21.20 56.26
N ARG A 242 -11.77 22.50 56.34
CA ARG A 242 -13.01 23.02 56.93
C ARG A 242 -13.66 24.05 55.99
N PRO A 243 -14.33 23.62 54.92
CA PRO A 243 -14.90 24.52 53.90
C PRO A 243 -15.95 25.49 54.49
N THR A 244 -16.66 25.07 55.53
CA THR A 244 -17.67 25.92 56.22
C THR A 244 -17.11 27.18 56.92
N SER A 245 -15.79 27.22 57.08
CA SER A 245 -15.10 28.39 57.67
C SER A 245 -14.86 29.53 56.67
N PHE A 246 -15.30 29.38 55.43
CA PHE A 246 -15.10 30.38 54.38
C PHE A 246 -16.42 30.71 53.69
N VAL A 247 -16.48 31.89 53.11
CA VAL A 247 -17.58 32.37 52.30
C VAL A 247 -17.05 32.81 50.94
N THR A 248 -17.72 32.49 49.88
CA THR A 248 -17.40 32.91 48.52
C THR A 248 -18.39 33.96 48.02
N ASP A 249 -17.88 34.94 47.30
CA ASP A 249 -18.72 35.92 46.61
C ASP A 249 -18.23 36.01 45.14
N PRO A 250 -19.08 35.58 44.19
CA PRO A 250 -20.41 35.00 44.34
C PRO A 250 -20.43 33.58 44.92
N PRO A 251 -21.51 33.17 45.61
CA PRO A 251 -21.63 31.83 46.19
C PRO A 251 -21.91 30.75 45.15
N ALA A 252 -22.41 31.14 43.98
CA ALA A 252 -22.67 30.28 42.85
C ALA A 252 -22.37 31.00 41.55
N VAL A 253 -21.90 30.28 40.56
CA VAL A 253 -21.48 30.81 39.27
C VAL A 253 -22.22 30.14 38.12
N LEU A 254 -22.16 30.77 36.94
CA LEU A 254 -22.58 30.18 35.70
C LEU A 254 -21.41 29.37 35.12
N VAL A 255 -21.66 28.13 34.71
CA VAL A 255 -20.66 27.27 34.10
C VAL A 255 -21.10 26.89 32.69
N THR A 256 -20.27 27.25 31.71
CA THR A 256 -20.44 26.79 30.32
C THR A 256 -19.66 25.53 30.17
N VAL A 257 -20.34 24.42 29.86
CA VAL A 257 -19.73 23.10 29.64
C VAL A 257 -19.83 22.74 28.16
N ARG A 258 -18.72 22.34 27.58
CA ARG A 258 -18.61 21.92 26.19
C ARG A 258 -18.21 20.45 26.12
N GLY A 259 -18.84 19.73 25.19
CA GLY A 259 -18.55 18.31 24.98
C GLY A 259 -19.56 17.60 24.09
N PRO A 260 -19.47 16.25 23.98
CA PRO A 260 -20.43 15.45 23.23
C PRO A 260 -21.87 15.72 23.66
N SER A 261 -22.73 16.01 22.70
CA SER A 261 -24.13 16.39 22.96
C SER A 261 -24.89 15.37 23.81
N GLN A 262 -24.63 14.08 23.60
CA GLN A 262 -25.26 13.00 24.38
C GLN A 262 -24.84 13.01 25.86
N ARG A 263 -23.57 13.37 26.17
CA ARG A 263 -23.09 13.52 27.55
C ARG A 263 -23.69 14.77 28.19
N LEU A 264 -23.72 15.88 27.44
CA LEU A 264 -24.32 17.12 27.94
C LEU A 264 -25.83 16.99 28.24
N ALA A 265 -26.57 16.17 27.48
CA ALA A 265 -27.99 15.96 27.73
C ALA A 265 -28.28 15.38 29.13
N ARG A 266 -27.35 14.58 29.67
CA ARG A 266 -27.46 13.94 31.01
C ARG A 266 -26.83 14.78 32.13
N LEU A 267 -26.17 15.90 31.77
CA LEU A 267 -25.42 16.70 32.73
C LEU A 267 -26.38 17.50 33.60
N THR A 268 -26.23 17.46 34.92
CA THR A 268 -26.92 18.28 35.89
C THR A 268 -25.96 19.25 36.56
N ARG A 269 -26.44 20.29 37.22
CA ARG A 269 -25.59 21.22 37.99
C ARG A 269 -24.74 20.52 39.05
N ASP A 270 -25.29 19.46 39.64
CA ASP A 270 -24.64 18.69 40.72
C ASP A 270 -23.52 17.78 40.19
N SER A 271 -23.47 17.58 38.87
CA SER A 271 -22.45 16.79 38.21
C SER A 271 -21.14 17.56 37.93
N VAL A 272 -21.20 18.90 38.09
CA VAL A 272 -20.04 19.77 37.84
C VAL A 272 -19.59 20.39 39.13
N LEU A 273 -18.33 20.20 39.50
CA LEU A 273 -17.75 20.78 40.68
C LEU A 273 -16.97 22.04 40.31
N VAL A 274 -17.26 23.16 41.00
CA VAL A 274 -16.46 24.38 40.89
C VAL A 274 -15.72 24.56 42.21
N VAL A 275 -14.39 24.65 42.11
CA VAL A 275 -13.50 24.66 43.27
C VAL A 275 -12.73 25.97 43.33
N ALA A 276 -12.69 26.58 44.51
CA ALA A 276 -11.87 27.72 44.83
C ALA A 276 -10.73 27.33 45.83
N ALA A 277 -9.61 27.95 45.69
CA ALA A 277 -8.55 27.86 46.70
C ALA A 277 -8.98 28.58 48.01
N PRO A 278 -8.56 28.13 49.21
CA PRO A 278 -8.81 28.81 50.45
C PRO A 278 -8.03 30.11 50.53
N ALA A 279 -8.61 31.17 51.06
CA ALA A 279 -7.89 32.41 51.36
C ALA A 279 -6.96 32.23 52.53
N THR A 280 -5.76 32.83 52.45
CA THR A 280 -4.73 32.72 53.51
C THR A 280 -4.93 33.78 54.59
N ASP A 281 -5.03 35.04 54.21
CA ASP A 281 -5.27 36.18 55.11
C ASP A 281 -6.21 37.21 54.48
N GLY A 282 -7.42 37.36 55.03
CA GLY A 282 -8.41 38.33 54.56
C GLY A 282 -9.15 37.95 53.29
N PRO A 283 -9.90 38.88 52.67
CA PRO A 283 -10.59 38.67 51.43
C PRO A 283 -9.62 38.54 50.26
N GLU A 284 -9.60 37.41 49.57
CA GLU A 284 -8.66 37.11 48.49
C GLU A 284 -9.46 36.75 47.22
N ARG A 285 -9.05 37.34 46.10
CA ARG A 285 -9.61 36.98 44.80
C ARG A 285 -8.87 35.75 44.24
N VAL A 286 -9.61 34.65 44.05
CA VAL A 286 -9.07 33.37 43.59
C VAL A 286 -9.71 32.98 42.28
N VAL A 287 -8.96 32.28 41.43
CA VAL A 287 -9.45 31.70 40.17
C VAL A 287 -10.25 30.45 40.50
N LEU A 288 -11.38 30.31 39.85
CA LEU A 288 -12.26 29.15 39.97
C LEU A 288 -11.82 28.04 39.04
N GLU A 289 -11.57 26.86 39.59
CA GLU A 289 -11.28 25.64 38.85
C GLU A 289 -12.59 24.87 38.63
N VAL A 290 -12.96 24.66 37.37
CA VAL A 290 -14.12 23.84 37.00
C VAL A 290 -13.68 22.43 36.75
N VAL A 291 -14.24 21.47 37.49
CA VAL A 291 -13.97 20.04 37.35
C VAL A 291 -15.25 19.37 36.78
N PRO A 292 -15.38 19.32 35.45
CA PRO A 292 -16.51 18.63 34.82
C PRO A 292 -16.26 17.12 34.83
N PRO A 293 -17.27 16.28 34.54
CA PRO A 293 -17.11 14.87 34.30
C PRO A 293 -16.16 14.59 33.14
N GLU A 294 -15.62 13.38 33.10
CA GLU A 294 -14.64 12.94 32.10
C GLU A 294 -15.11 13.15 30.65
N GLY A 295 -14.22 13.72 29.84
CA GLY A 295 -14.47 14.02 28.41
C GLY A 295 -15.35 15.26 28.19
N LEU A 296 -15.54 16.11 29.20
CA LEU A 296 -16.16 17.42 29.10
C LEU A 296 -15.14 18.50 29.50
N THR A 297 -15.30 19.71 28.97
CA THR A 297 -14.55 20.90 29.37
C THR A 297 -15.51 21.93 29.90
N GLY A 298 -15.14 22.67 30.93
CA GLY A 298 -15.99 23.67 31.57
C GLY A 298 -15.25 24.95 31.85
N VAL A 299 -15.97 26.08 31.73
CA VAL A 299 -15.47 27.41 32.09
C VAL A 299 -16.50 28.10 32.97
N ALA A 300 -16.08 28.65 34.10
CA ALA A 300 -16.93 29.42 34.98
C ALA A 300 -17.01 30.89 34.54
N THR A 301 -18.19 31.50 34.77
CA THR A 301 -18.37 32.94 34.58
C THR A 301 -19.11 33.52 35.80
N PRO A 302 -18.50 34.41 36.61
CA PRO A 302 -17.12 34.86 36.48
C PRO A 302 -16.09 33.74 36.74
N ASP A 303 -14.88 33.88 36.21
CA ASP A 303 -13.78 32.95 36.36
C ASP A 303 -13.05 33.10 37.70
N THR A 304 -13.37 34.13 38.46
CA THR A 304 -12.82 34.45 39.78
C THR A 304 -13.91 34.67 40.82
N ALA A 305 -13.63 34.34 42.06
CA ALA A 305 -14.47 34.68 43.21
C ALA A 305 -13.63 35.24 44.37
N THR A 306 -14.23 36.06 45.18
CA THR A 306 -13.62 36.52 46.41
C THR A 306 -13.91 35.53 47.54
N VAL A 307 -12.87 34.99 48.12
CA VAL A 307 -12.95 34.05 49.26
C VAL A 307 -12.60 34.81 50.55
N THR A 308 -13.48 34.75 51.52
CA THR A 308 -13.31 35.42 52.81
C THR A 308 -13.46 34.39 53.94
N ARG A 309 -12.58 34.45 54.94
CA ARG A 309 -12.71 33.59 56.12
C ARG A 309 -13.82 34.13 57.03
N ARG A 310 -14.73 33.26 57.40
CA ARG A 310 -15.83 33.62 58.34
C ARG A 310 -15.21 33.94 59.72
N PRO A 311 -15.50 35.10 60.29
CA PRO A 311 -15.04 35.37 61.66
C PRO A 311 -15.58 34.34 62.63
N ARG A 312 -14.73 33.85 63.51
CA ARG A 312 -15.18 32.98 64.62
C ARG A 312 -16.02 33.82 65.56
N GLY A 313 -17.33 33.54 65.58
CA GLY A 313 -18.21 34.04 66.60
C GLY A 313 -17.97 33.39 67.94
#